data_d8667aca053647ec11a3b26ac5afebd7
#
_entry.id   d8667aca053647ec11a3b26ac5afebd7
#
_cell.length_a   1.000
_cell.length_b   1.000
_cell.length_c   1.000
_cell.angle_alpha   90.00
_cell.angle_beta   90.00
_cell.angle_gamma   90.00
#
_symmetry.space_group_name_H-M   'P 1'
#
loop_
_entity.id
_entity.type
_entity.pdbx_description
1 polymer ?
#
loop_
_entity_poly.entity_id
_entity_poly.type
_entity_poly.pdbx_seq_one_letter_code
_entity_poly.pdbx_strand_id
1 'polypeptide(L)'
;MDKNVEKQLIVRTFEPDMAVLKQVAKQMSGMQDVALNLFGQAGEVLIVITARAHAPAAATELTERIAERFEMALGDAAYGRGKGSVAYFAAGELMQAEALVAASDPKTGGLLGEEFSHTKRGSNVFDFGDSSYQDSRVAAKIKAMAAKNCDATYPPQVAAARAVAAAKCSKAEFGVSVTGLGKAGRDVYMAVAYGNRVYVRRFAQTPDAGKCCALAALDTIRRILQGADTPAMRVFKANSDFDWDAPETARQKGRPA
;
A
#
# COMPACT_ATOMS: atom_id res chain seq x y z
N MET A 1 32.55 26.16 -23.35
CA MET A 1 31.78 25.86 -22.13
C MET A 1 31.05 24.56 -22.40
N ASP A 2 31.58 23.47 -21.93
CA ASP A 2 30.91 22.16 -22.02
C ASP A 2 29.63 22.22 -21.18
N LYS A 3 28.46 22.13 -21.85
CA LYS A 3 27.19 22.10 -21.18
C LYS A 3 27.03 20.70 -20.57
N ASN A 4 27.17 20.58 -19.25
CA ASN A 4 26.79 19.39 -18.55
C ASN A 4 25.30 19.14 -18.76
N VAL A 5 24.94 17.90 -19.07
CA VAL A 5 23.58 17.46 -19.18
C VAL A 5 23.11 16.96 -17.79
N GLU A 6 21.94 17.42 -17.37
CA GLU A 6 21.31 17.00 -16.14
C GLU A 6 20.23 15.97 -16.42
N LYS A 7 20.24 14.87 -15.67
CA LYS A 7 19.22 13.83 -15.70
C LYS A 7 18.63 13.64 -14.31
N GLN A 8 17.32 13.46 -14.25
CA GLN A 8 16.61 13.21 -13.02
C GLN A 8 15.89 11.85 -13.08
N LEU A 9 15.96 11.10 -11.99
CA LEU A 9 15.24 9.86 -11.75
C LEU A 9 14.61 9.89 -10.36
N ILE A 10 13.40 9.35 -10.23
CA ILE A 10 12.70 9.26 -8.95
C ILE A 10 12.56 7.78 -8.58
N VAL A 11 13.08 7.40 -7.42
CA VAL A 11 12.78 6.13 -6.78
C VAL A 11 11.67 6.37 -5.76
N ARG A 12 10.62 5.56 -5.81
CA ARG A 12 9.46 5.66 -4.94
C ARG A 12 9.49 4.56 -3.90
N THR A 13 9.26 4.95 -2.67
CA THR A 13 9.27 4.01 -1.54
C THR A 13 8.04 4.22 -0.67
N PHE A 14 7.57 3.14 -0.06
CA PHE A 14 6.51 3.20 0.94
C PHE A 14 7.01 2.64 2.26
N GLU A 15 6.97 3.48 3.30
CA GLU A 15 7.45 3.19 4.66
C GLU A 15 8.83 2.54 4.69
N PRO A 16 9.83 3.13 4.03
CA PRO A 16 11.19 2.61 4.06
C PRO A 16 11.78 2.68 5.46
N ASP A 17 12.73 1.79 5.76
CA ASP A 17 13.57 1.96 6.93
C ASP A 17 14.37 3.27 6.78
N MET A 18 14.02 4.27 7.57
CA MET A 18 14.61 5.60 7.49
C MET A 18 16.09 5.63 7.90
N ALA A 19 16.55 4.68 8.71
CA ALA A 19 17.96 4.57 9.05
C ALA A 19 18.78 4.08 7.84
N VAL A 20 18.29 3.02 7.18
CA VAL A 20 18.88 2.49 5.95
C VAL A 20 18.86 3.54 4.84
N LEU A 21 17.71 4.20 4.62
CA LEU A 21 17.58 5.24 3.60
C LEU A 21 18.59 6.38 3.81
N LYS A 22 18.69 6.90 5.04
CA LYS A 22 19.64 7.97 5.38
C LYS A 22 21.09 7.52 5.23
N GLN A 23 21.40 6.27 5.57
CA GLN A 23 22.75 5.71 5.40
C GLN A 23 23.15 5.68 3.92
N VAL A 24 22.27 5.16 3.05
CA VAL A 24 22.53 5.12 1.60
C VAL A 24 22.65 6.53 1.03
N ALA A 25 21.74 7.44 1.40
CA ALA A 25 21.77 8.82 0.97
C ALA A 25 23.09 9.52 1.36
N LYS A 26 23.59 9.29 2.58
CA LYS A 26 24.88 9.82 3.04
C LYS A 26 26.05 9.30 2.22
N GLN A 27 26.06 8.03 1.83
CA GLN A 27 27.09 7.45 0.99
C GLN A 27 27.12 8.08 -0.43
N MET A 28 25.95 8.46 -0.93
CA MET A 28 25.82 9.05 -2.27
C MET A 28 26.06 10.57 -2.29
N SER A 29 25.79 11.28 -1.19
CA SER A 29 25.93 12.74 -1.11
C SER A 29 27.36 13.26 -1.23
N GLY A 30 28.35 12.37 -1.13
CA GLY A 30 29.78 12.70 -1.38
C GLY A 30 30.19 12.70 -2.86
N MET A 31 29.29 12.33 -3.78
CA MET A 31 29.56 12.31 -5.22
C MET A 31 29.38 13.72 -5.81
N GLN A 32 30.41 14.24 -6.48
CA GLN A 32 30.48 15.63 -6.92
C GLN A 32 29.36 16.04 -7.91
N ASP A 33 28.88 15.10 -8.74
CA ASP A 33 27.90 15.34 -9.80
C ASP A 33 26.50 14.80 -9.47
N VAL A 34 26.21 14.54 -8.19
CA VAL A 34 24.95 13.95 -7.74
C VAL A 34 24.30 14.81 -6.66
N ALA A 35 23.01 15.11 -6.85
CA ALA A 35 22.16 15.71 -5.83
C ALA A 35 21.00 14.77 -5.49
N LEU A 36 20.71 14.63 -4.20
CA LEU A 36 19.63 13.82 -3.66
C LEU A 36 18.65 14.71 -2.88
N ASN A 37 17.36 14.58 -3.22
CA ASN A 37 16.29 15.22 -2.46
C ASN A 37 15.29 14.15 -2.00
N LEU A 38 14.85 14.25 -0.75
CA LEU A 38 13.90 13.34 -0.16
C LEU A 38 12.61 14.10 0.16
N PHE A 39 11.48 13.60 -0.33
CA PHE A 39 10.15 14.16 -0.06
C PHE A 39 9.29 13.08 0.55
N GLY A 40 8.75 13.32 1.75
CA GLY A 40 7.90 12.36 2.48
C GLY A 40 6.50 12.90 2.69
N GLN A 41 5.48 12.06 2.44
CA GLN A 41 4.09 12.32 2.76
C GLN A 41 3.29 11.03 2.95
N ALA A 42 2.55 10.93 4.05
CA ALA A 42 1.61 9.83 4.31
C ALA A 42 2.19 8.42 4.16
N GLY A 43 3.45 8.23 4.55
CA GLY A 43 4.18 6.95 4.43
C GLY A 43 4.99 6.80 3.14
N GLU A 44 4.68 7.53 2.07
CA GLU A 44 5.52 7.56 0.88
C GLU A 44 6.78 8.40 1.11
N VAL A 45 7.91 7.94 0.58
CA VAL A 45 9.14 8.74 0.46
C VAL A 45 9.63 8.68 -0.97
N LEU A 46 9.74 9.83 -1.60
CA LEU A 46 10.29 10.00 -2.94
C LEU A 46 11.78 10.34 -2.83
N ILE A 47 12.61 9.55 -3.49
CA ILE A 47 14.04 9.78 -3.58
C ILE A 47 14.30 10.35 -4.97
N VAL A 48 14.49 11.66 -5.06
CA VAL A 48 14.78 12.36 -6.31
C VAL A 48 16.28 12.40 -6.50
N ILE A 49 16.78 11.66 -7.48
CA ILE A 49 18.19 11.55 -7.86
C ILE A 49 18.41 12.47 -9.05
N THR A 50 19.30 13.42 -8.91
CA THR A 50 19.72 14.31 -10.01
C THR A 50 21.20 14.10 -10.26
N ALA A 51 21.57 13.70 -11.49
CA ALA A 51 22.97 13.52 -11.88
C ALA A 51 23.34 14.44 -13.05
N ARG A 52 24.59 14.91 -13.07
CA ARG A 52 25.18 15.75 -14.12
C ARG A 52 26.35 15.02 -14.76
N ALA A 53 26.42 15.07 -16.10
CA ALA A 53 27.53 14.51 -16.83
C ALA A 53 27.71 15.23 -18.17
N HIS A 54 28.88 15.04 -18.83
CA HIS A 54 29.14 15.63 -20.13
C HIS A 54 28.30 15.03 -21.27
N ALA A 55 27.78 13.77 -21.08
CA ALA A 55 26.93 13.10 -22.06
C ALA A 55 25.60 12.62 -21.42
N PRO A 56 24.49 12.68 -22.19
CA PRO A 56 23.18 12.20 -21.70
C PRO A 56 23.20 10.74 -21.24
N ALA A 57 23.91 9.87 -21.94
CA ALA A 57 24.03 8.46 -21.59
C ALA A 57 24.73 8.27 -20.23
N ALA A 58 25.83 9.00 -19.99
CA ALA A 58 26.55 8.95 -18.73
C ALA A 58 25.72 9.46 -17.54
N ALA A 59 24.93 10.53 -17.74
CA ALA A 59 24.01 11.04 -16.71
C ALA A 59 22.90 10.01 -16.41
N THR A 60 22.35 9.35 -17.44
CA THR A 60 21.36 8.28 -17.27
C THR A 60 21.94 7.10 -16.52
N GLU A 61 23.10 6.59 -16.95
CA GLU A 61 23.77 5.46 -16.27
C GLU A 61 24.04 5.77 -14.79
N LEU A 62 24.47 7.00 -14.48
CA LEU A 62 24.73 7.39 -13.10
C LEU A 62 23.45 7.41 -12.26
N THR A 63 22.33 7.96 -12.79
CA THR A 63 21.04 7.94 -12.07
C THR A 63 20.53 6.53 -11.87
N GLU A 64 20.61 5.64 -12.87
CA GLU A 64 20.18 4.24 -12.78
C GLU A 64 20.99 3.49 -11.73
N ARG A 65 22.31 3.60 -11.74
CA ARG A 65 23.19 2.94 -10.75
C ARG A 65 22.89 3.36 -9.31
N ILE A 66 22.56 4.64 -9.10
CA ILE A 66 22.19 5.15 -7.77
C ILE A 66 20.80 4.63 -7.38
N ALA A 67 19.85 4.63 -8.32
CA ALA A 67 18.51 4.08 -8.08
C ALA A 67 18.57 2.61 -7.65
N GLU A 68 19.35 1.78 -8.37
CA GLU A 68 19.57 0.37 -8.04
C GLU A 68 20.10 0.17 -6.61
N ARG A 69 21.03 1.04 -6.16
CA ARG A 69 21.54 0.96 -4.79
C ARG A 69 20.47 1.23 -3.75
N PHE A 70 19.58 2.21 -3.98
CA PHE A 70 18.45 2.45 -3.08
C PHE A 70 17.48 1.27 -3.10
N GLU A 71 17.14 0.74 -4.26
CA GLU A 71 16.25 -0.40 -4.39
C GLU A 71 16.80 -1.65 -3.72
N MET A 72 18.07 -1.96 -3.92
CA MET A 72 18.73 -3.10 -3.24
C MET A 72 18.74 -2.95 -1.72
N ALA A 73 18.98 -1.74 -1.22
CA ALA A 73 19.06 -1.49 0.22
C ALA A 73 17.69 -1.46 0.90
N LEU A 74 16.67 -0.95 0.21
CA LEU A 74 15.33 -0.78 0.75
C LEU A 74 14.39 -1.96 0.45
N GLY A 75 14.79 -2.84 -0.48
CA GLY A 75 14.02 -4.05 -0.84
C GLY A 75 12.59 -3.71 -1.24
N ASP A 76 11.63 -4.48 -0.71
CA ASP A 76 10.20 -4.36 -1.04
C ASP A 76 9.58 -3.01 -0.68
N ALA A 77 10.26 -2.17 0.12
CA ALA A 77 9.82 -0.81 0.36
C ALA A 77 9.98 0.08 -0.86
N ALA A 78 10.94 -0.19 -1.75
CA ALA A 78 11.07 0.47 -3.04
C ALA A 78 10.08 -0.17 -4.03
N TYR A 79 9.00 0.56 -4.37
CA TYR A 79 7.91 -0.02 -5.15
C TYR A 79 7.90 0.40 -6.63
N GLY A 80 8.75 1.32 -7.03
CA GLY A 80 8.81 1.72 -8.43
C GLY A 80 9.65 2.96 -8.70
N ARG A 81 9.68 3.36 -9.97
CA ARG A 81 10.43 4.51 -10.49
C ARG A 81 9.51 5.48 -11.22
N GLY A 82 9.91 6.74 -11.23
CA GLY A 82 9.23 7.79 -12.01
C GLY A 82 7.98 8.35 -11.34
N LYS A 83 6.95 8.64 -12.13
CA LYS A 83 5.76 9.39 -11.69
C LYS A 83 4.61 8.54 -11.13
N GLY A 84 4.66 7.23 -11.26
CA GLY A 84 3.59 6.34 -10.80
C GLY A 84 3.45 6.36 -9.27
N SER A 85 2.23 6.55 -8.74
CA SER A 85 1.92 6.44 -7.30
C SER A 85 1.84 4.98 -6.84
N VAL A 86 1.72 4.74 -5.52
CA VAL A 86 1.40 3.40 -4.97
C VAL A 86 0.15 2.83 -5.65
N ALA A 87 -0.89 3.65 -5.85
CA ALA A 87 -2.11 3.23 -6.53
C ALA A 87 -1.86 2.80 -7.98
N TYR A 88 -0.97 3.48 -8.71
CA TYR A 88 -0.62 3.11 -10.09
C TYR A 88 0.04 1.73 -10.14
N PHE A 89 0.98 1.44 -9.25
CA PHE A 89 1.67 0.15 -9.21
C PHE A 89 0.76 -0.95 -8.70
N ALA A 90 -0.02 -0.71 -7.63
CA ALA A 90 -1.01 -1.67 -7.12
C ALA A 90 -2.05 -2.02 -8.18
N ALA A 91 -2.57 -1.02 -8.92
CA ALA A 91 -3.50 -1.28 -10.02
C ALA A 91 -2.85 -2.09 -11.16
N GLY A 92 -1.56 -1.90 -11.41
CA GLY A 92 -0.81 -2.71 -12.39
C GLY A 92 -0.76 -4.18 -11.99
N GLU A 93 -0.40 -4.48 -10.75
CA GLU A 93 -0.38 -5.84 -10.21
C GLU A 93 -1.77 -6.48 -10.19
N LEU A 94 -2.80 -5.73 -9.77
CA LEU A 94 -4.18 -6.20 -9.79
C LEU A 94 -4.65 -6.56 -11.21
N MET A 95 -4.36 -5.73 -12.20
CA MET A 95 -4.69 -6.02 -13.61
C MET A 95 -3.98 -7.27 -14.11
N GLN A 96 -2.70 -7.44 -13.78
CA GLN A 96 -1.92 -8.62 -14.16
C GLN A 96 -2.44 -9.90 -13.51
N ALA A 97 -2.95 -9.80 -12.28
CA ALA A 97 -3.54 -10.91 -11.54
C ALA A 97 -5.03 -11.13 -11.86
N GLU A 98 -5.64 -10.32 -12.74
CA GLU A 98 -7.08 -10.32 -13.02
C GLU A 98 -7.94 -10.18 -11.74
N ALA A 99 -7.45 -9.38 -10.77
CA ALA A 99 -8.02 -9.27 -9.44
C ALA A 99 -8.72 -7.93 -9.23
N LEU A 100 -9.82 -7.96 -8.48
CA LEU A 100 -10.62 -6.80 -8.12
C LEU A 100 -10.52 -6.47 -6.63
N VAL A 101 -10.71 -5.20 -6.29
CA VAL A 101 -10.75 -4.71 -4.92
C VAL A 101 -12.15 -4.24 -4.57
N ALA A 102 -12.67 -4.67 -3.41
CA ALA A 102 -13.95 -4.20 -2.86
C ALA A 102 -13.74 -3.46 -1.54
N ALA A 103 -14.46 -2.36 -1.35
CA ALA A 103 -14.48 -1.62 -0.10
C ALA A 103 -15.65 -2.05 0.79
N SER A 104 -15.43 -2.03 2.12
CA SER A 104 -16.41 -2.49 3.11
C SER A 104 -17.57 -1.52 3.35
N ASP A 105 -17.38 -0.25 3.05
CA ASP A 105 -18.33 0.84 3.33
C ASP A 105 -17.97 2.07 2.50
N PRO A 106 -18.90 3.08 2.37
CA PRO A 106 -18.68 4.26 1.55
C PRO A 106 -17.45 5.09 1.95
N LYS A 107 -17.08 5.10 3.24
CA LYS A 107 -15.92 5.85 3.71
C LYS A 107 -14.63 5.21 3.23
N THR A 108 -14.48 3.90 3.39
CA THR A 108 -13.36 3.12 2.85
C THR A 108 -13.31 3.23 1.33
N GLY A 109 -14.46 3.14 0.67
CA GLY A 109 -14.57 3.27 -0.78
C GLY A 109 -14.13 4.64 -1.28
N GLY A 110 -14.51 5.71 -0.59
CA GLY A 110 -14.08 7.06 -0.93
C GLY A 110 -12.57 7.26 -0.82
N LEU A 111 -11.94 6.72 0.24
CA LEU A 111 -10.49 6.78 0.41
C LEU A 111 -9.73 6.04 -0.71
N LEU A 112 -10.15 4.82 -1.03
CA LEU A 112 -9.52 4.05 -2.12
C LEU A 112 -9.81 4.68 -3.48
N GLY A 113 -11.05 5.15 -3.69
CA GLY A 113 -11.47 5.81 -4.92
C GLY A 113 -10.66 7.07 -5.21
N GLU A 114 -10.35 7.88 -4.20
CA GLU A 114 -9.49 9.05 -4.33
C GLU A 114 -8.12 8.64 -4.89
N GLU A 115 -7.46 7.65 -4.28
CA GLU A 115 -6.13 7.20 -4.72
C GLU A 115 -6.16 6.55 -6.11
N PHE A 116 -7.15 5.71 -6.40
CA PHE A 116 -7.29 5.07 -7.71
C PHE A 116 -7.67 6.06 -8.83
N SER A 117 -8.38 7.16 -8.52
CA SER A 117 -8.74 8.18 -9.50
C SER A 117 -7.54 8.87 -10.14
N HIS A 118 -6.40 8.87 -9.45
CA HIS A 118 -5.15 9.42 -9.97
C HIS A 118 -4.43 8.52 -10.99
N THR A 119 -4.99 7.33 -11.28
CA THR A 119 -4.44 6.41 -12.29
C THR A 119 -5.51 5.93 -13.26
N LYS A 120 -5.17 5.93 -14.57
CA LYS A 120 -6.06 5.40 -15.61
C LYS A 120 -6.39 3.91 -15.43
N ARG A 121 -5.57 3.17 -14.69
CA ARG A 121 -5.76 1.74 -14.40
C ARG A 121 -6.76 1.49 -13.26
N GLY A 122 -7.01 2.49 -12.42
CA GLY A 122 -7.82 2.35 -11.20
C GLY A 122 -9.25 1.89 -11.49
N SER A 123 -9.89 2.41 -12.53
CA SER A 123 -11.26 2.04 -12.92
C SER A 123 -11.43 0.59 -13.38
N ASN A 124 -10.34 -0.08 -13.74
CA ASN A 124 -10.39 -1.48 -14.18
C ASN A 124 -10.31 -2.47 -12.99
N VAL A 125 -9.87 -2.01 -11.84
CA VAL A 125 -9.62 -2.86 -10.66
C VAL A 125 -10.44 -2.45 -9.46
N PHE A 126 -11.02 -1.25 -9.47
CA PHE A 126 -11.87 -0.71 -8.42
C PHE A 126 -13.06 0.02 -9.03
N ASP A 127 -14.28 -0.31 -8.60
CA ASP A 127 -15.50 0.31 -9.09
C ASP A 127 -15.77 1.64 -8.38
N PHE A 128 -15.80 2.74 -9.14
CA PHE A 128 -16.02 4.09 -8.62
C PHE A 128 -17.49 4.52 -8.61
N GLY A 129 -18.30 3.97 -9.52
CA GLY A 129 -19.65 4.48 -9.81
C GLY A 129 -20.73 3.72 -9.07
N ASP A 130 -21.03 2.56 -9.58
CA ASP A 130 -22.05 1.64 -9.06
C ASP A 130 -21.43 0.61 -8.11
N SER A 131 -20.40 1.05 -7.38
CA SER A 131 -19.67 0.17 -6.51
C SER A 131 -20.57 -0.47 -5.48
N SER A 132 -20.33 -1.75 -5.24
CA SER A 132 -21.08 -2.55 -4.30
C SER A 132 -21.17 -1.94 -2.89
N TYR A 133 -20.23 -1.09 -2.49
CA TYR A 133 -20.26 -0.42 -1.19
C TYR A 133 -21.24 0.76 -1.15
N GLN A 134 -21.64 1.34 -2.29
CA GLN A 134 -22.67 2.40 -2.35
C GLN A 134 -24.10 1.82 -2.42
N ASP A 135 -24.27 0.59 -2.90
CA ASP A 135 -25.57 -0.10 -2.83
C ASP A 135 -25.90 -0.39 -1.37
N SER A 136 -26.99 0.22 -0.88
CA SER A 136 -27.45 0.05 0.50
C SER A 136 -27.73 -1.43 0.86
N ARG A 137 -28.13 -2.25 -0.12
CA ARG A 137 -28.39 -3.69 0.08
C ARG A 137 -27.09 -4.45 0.26
N VAL A 138 -26.05 -4.13 -0.51
CA VAL A 138 -24.72 -4.77 -0.37
C VAL A 138 -24.04 -4.29 0.89
N ALA A 139 -24.11 -2.99 1.21
CA ALA A 139 -23.61 -2.44 2.47
C ALA A 139 -24.27 -3.12 3.70
N ALA A 140 -25.59 -3.34 3.65
CA ALA A 140 -26.31 -4.07 4.71
C ALA A 140 -25.85 -5.53 4.80
N LYS A 141 -25.64 -6.22 3.68
CA LYS A 141 -25.07 -7.57 3.64
C LYS A 141 -23.69 -7.64 4.27
N ILE A 142 -22.79 -6.72 3.90
CA ILE A 142 -21.43 -6.64 4.46
C ILE A 142 -21.51 -6.46 5.97
N LYS A 143 -22.34 -5.51 6.44
CA LYS A 143 -22.52 -5.26 7.86
C LYS A 143 -23.07 -6.49 8.61
N ALA A 144 -24.10 -7.16 8.06
CA ALA A 144 -24.68 -8.35 8.66
C ALA A 144 -23.72 -9.53 8.70
N MET A 145 -22.96 -9.75 7.63
CA MET A 145 -21.95 -10.80 7.56
C MET A 145 -20.81 -10.54 8.54
N ALA A 146 -20.31 -9.31 8.61
CA ALA A 146 -19.26 -8.93 9.56
C ALA A 146 -19.71 -9.14 11.01
N ALA A 147 -20.94 -8.76 11.36
CA ALA A 147 -21.50 -8.90 12.71
C ALA A 147 -21.64 -10.34 13.17
N LYS A 148 -21.83 -11.29 12.25
CA LYS A 148 -21.91 -12.73 12.58
C LYS A 148 -20.55 -13.33 12.96
N ASN A 149 -19.46 -12.72 12.49
CA ASN A 149 -18.11 -13.28 12.54
C ASN A 149 -17.16 -12.52 13.46
N CYS A 150 -17.63 -11.56 14.25
CA CYS A 150 -16.77 -10.85 15.18
C CYS A 150 -17.51 -10.33 16.42
N ASP A 151 -16.77 -10.21 17.52
CA ASP A 151 -17.18 -9.41 18.64
C ASP A 151 -17.06 -7.92 18.26
N ALA A 152 -18.20 -7.21 18.26
CA ALA A 152 -18.27 -5.80 17.90
C ALA A 152 -17.49 -4.88 18.87
N THR A 153 -17.05 -5.39 20.01
CA THR A 153 -16.27 -4.65 21.01
C THR A 153 -14.77 -4.55 20.68
N TYR A 154 -14.27 -5.47 19.85
CA TYR A 154 -12.83 -5.51 19.52
C TYR A 154 -12.53 -4.93 18.13
N PRO A 155 -11.99 -3.69 18.03
CA PRO A 155 -11.86 -2.97 16.77
C PRO A 155 -11.06 -3.66 15.65
N PRO A 156 -9.94 -4.36 15.92
CA PRO A 156 -9.22 -5.09 14.87
C PRO A 156 -10.04 -6.17 14.21
N GLN A 157 -10.82 -6.91 15.02
CA GLN A 157 -11.72 -7.97 14.52
C GLN A 157 -12.83 -7.38 13.63
N VAL A 158 -13.37 -6.23 14.02
CA VAL A 158 -14.38 -5.54 13.21
C VAL A 158 -13.82 -5.15 11.86
N ALA A 159 -12.60 -4.61 11.82
CA ALA A 159 -11.94 -4.26 10.57
C ALA A 159 -11.73 -5.50 9.69
N ALA A 160 -11.19 -6.60 10.26
CA ALA A 160 -10.95 -7.83 9.54
C ALA A 160 -12.24 -8.46 9.00
N ALA A 161 -13.28 -8.58 9.85
CA ALA A 161 -14.56 -9.15 9.45
C ALA A 161 -15.24 -8.35 8.32
N ARG A 162 -15.13 -7.02 8.36
CA ARG A 162 -15.65 -6.15 7.29
C ARG A 162 -14.88 -6.32 5.99
N ALA A 163 -13.55 -6.44 6.02
CA ALA A 163 -12.74 -6.68 4.83
C ALA A 163 -13.11 -8.02 4.16
N VAL A 164 -13.22 -9.10 4.95
CA VAL A 164 -13.66 -10.41 4.44
C VAL A 164 -15.07 -10.36 3.86
N ALA A 165 -15.99 -9.68 4.56
CA ALA A 165 -17.36 -9.54 4.08
C ALA A 165 -17.43 -8.74 2.77
N ALA A 166 -16.61 -7.70 2.63
CA ALA A 166 -16.51 -6.92 1.39
C ALA A 166 -16.09 -7.80 0.20
N ALA A 167 -15.00 -8.54 0.32
CA ALA A 167 -14.54 -9.46 -0.71
C ALA A 167 -15.62 -10.47 -1.11
N LYS A 168 -16.21 -11.15 -0.12
CA LYS A 168 -17.24 -12.19 -0.36
C LYS A 168 -18.54 -11.64 -0.97
N CYS A 169 -19.04 -10.50 -0.47
CA CYS A 169 -20.29 -9.93 -0.98
C CYS A 169 -20.16 -9.36 -2.39
N SER A 170 -19.00 -8.85 -2.74
CA SER A 170 -18.71 -8.24 -4.05
C SER A 170 -18.07 -9.22 -5.03
N LYS A 171 -17.75 -10.45 -4.60
CA LYS A 171 -17.00 -11.44 -5.38
C LYS A 171 -15.67 -10.89 -5.90
N ALA A 172 -15.02 -10.07 -5.10
CA ALA A 172 -13.70 -9.52 -5.38
C ALA A 172 -12.63 -10.36 -4.68
N GLU A 173 -11.43 -10.42 -5.27
CA GLU A 173 -10.28 -11.14 -4.70
C GLU A 173 -9.79 -10.45 -3.43
N PHE A 174 -9.83 -9.11 -3.42
CA PHE A 174 -9.44 -8.30 -2.27
C PHE A 174 -10.64 -7.57 -1.65
N GLY A 175 -10.71 -7.61 -0.32
CA GLY A 175 -11.63 -6.77 0.45
C GLY A 175 -10.84 -5.82 1.35
N VAL A 176 -11.22 -4.56 1.38
CA VAL A 176 -10.56 -3.53 2.21
C VAL A 176 -11.56 -2.89 3.16
N SER A 177 -11.11 -2.62 4.39
CA SER A 177 -11.88 -1.95 5.42
C SER A 177 -11.00 -0.98 6.19
N VAL A 178 -11.54 0.21 6.48
CA VAL A 178 -10.92 1.19 7.39
C VAL A 178 -11.93 1.56 8.47
N THR A 179 -11.61 1.28 9.73
CA THR A 179 -12.53 1.51 10.87
C THR A 179 -11.90 2.45 11.89
N GLY A 180 -12.73 3.18 12.63
CA GLY A 180 -12.26 4.08 13.70
C GLY A 180 -11.98 5.52 13.28
N LEU A 181 -11.96 5.84 11.98
CA LEU A 181 -11.71 7.20 11.49
C LEU A 181 -12.69 8.23 12.05
N GLY A 182 -12.14 9.36 12.52
CA GLY A 182 -12.91 10.49 13.05
C GLY A 182 -13.52 10.25 14.43
N LYS A 183 -13.13 9.17 15.13
CA LYS A 183 -13.54 8.90 16.51
C LYS A 183 -12.43 9.32 17.47
N ALA A 184 -12.59 10.46 18.12
CA ALA A 184 -11.60 10.97 19.07
C ALA A 184 -11.20 9.90 20.12
N GLY A 185 -9.90 9.84 20.43
CA GLY A 185 -9.35 8.91 21.42
C GLY A 185 -9.37 7.43 21.03
N ARG A 186 -9.66 7.11 19.76
CA ARG A 186 -9.63 5.72 19.25
C ARG A 186 -8.62 5.58 18.13
N ASP A 187 -7.98 4.41 18.09
CA ASP A 187 -7.12 4.04 16.97
C ASP A 187 -7.93 3.77 15.69
N VAL A 188 -7.26 3.90 14.56
CA VAL A 188 -7.77 3.51 13.24
C VAL A 188 -7.21 2.15 12.89
N TYR A 189 -8.06 1.29 12.37
CA TYR A 189 -7.66 -0.04 11.91
C TYR A 189 -7.98 -0.18 10.43
N MET A 190 -6.97 -0.51 9.66
CA MET A 190 -7.06 -0.89 8.25
C MET A 190 -6.94 -2.41 8.17
N ALA A 191 -7.76 -3.04 7.34
CA ALA A 191 -7.69 -4.46 7.06
C ALA A 191 -7.77 -4.72 5.55
N VAL A 192 -6.94 -5.67 5.07
CA VAL A 192 -6.96 -6.20 3.71
C VAL A 192 -7.19 -7.70 3.79
N ALA A 193 -8.27 -8.19 3.19
CA ALA A 193 -8.59 -9.62 3.08
C ALA A 193 -8.18 -10.12 1.68
N TYR A 194 -7.52 -11.27 1.63
CA TYR A 194 -7.16 -11.97 0.40
C TYR A 194 -7.12 -13.48 0.64
N GLY A 195 -7.86 -14.23 -0.15
CA GLY A 195 -7.98 -15.68 0.01
C GLY A 195 -8.49 -16.05 1.41
N ASN A 196 -7.69 -16.81 2.14
CA ASN A 196 -7.97 -17.23 3.52
C ASN A 196 -7.23 -16.42 4.59
N ARG A 197 -6.64 -15.28 4.24
CA ARG A 197 -5.87 -14.41 5.14
C ARG A 197 -6.48 -13.03 5.23
N VAL A 198 -6.29 -12.40 6.38
CA VAL A 198 -6.63 -10.99 6.62
C VAL A 198 -5.46 -10.30 7.29
N TYR A 199 -5.01 -9.24 6.68
CA TYR A 199 -3.91 -8.41 7.14
C TYR A 199 -4.49 -7.20 7.86
N VAL A 200 -4.19 -7.04 9.15
CA VAL A 200 -4.74 -5.94 9.96
C VAL A 200 -3.63 -5.07 10.50
N ARG A 201 -3.77 -3.77 10.32
CA ARG A 201 -2.84 -2.78 10.82
C ARG A 201 -3.53 -1.68 11.61
N ARG A 202 -2.86 -1.22 12.68
CA ARG A 202 -3.29 -0.14 13.54
C ARG A 202 -2.57 1.16 13.16
N PHE A 203 -3.31 2.26 13.13
CA PHE A 203 -2.80 3.60 12.93
C PHE A 203 -3.27 4.52 14.05
N ALA A 204 -2.43 5.50 14.41
CA ALA A 204 -2.85 6.59 15.27
C ALA A 204 -3.88 7.48 14.54
N GLN A 205 -4.80 8.08 15.30
CA GLN A 205 -5.75 9.05 14.78
C GLN A 205 -5.02 10.37 14.51
N THR A 206 -4.68 10.63 13.26
CA THR A 206 -4.09 11.87 12.75
C THR A 206 -4.97 12.47 11.66
N PRO A 207 -4.81 13.75 11.28
CA PRO A 207 -5.54 14.34 10.15
C PRO A 207 -5.40 13.50 8.87
N ASP A 208 -4.22 12.94 8.61
CA ASP A 208 -3.91 12.15 7.40
C ASP A 208 -4.14 10.64 7.57
N ALA A 209 -4.71 10.19 8.70
CA ALA A 209 -4.88 8.76 8.98
C ALA A 209 -5.66 8.03 7.88
N GLY A 210 -6.67 8.68 7.28
CA GLY A 210 -7.43 8.10 6.17
C GLY A 210 -6.55 7.83 4.96
N LYS A 211 -5.75 8.81 4.55
CA LYS A 211 -4.82 8.68 3.42
C LYS A 211 -3.72 7.65 3.71
N CYS A 212 -3.14 7.68 4.91
CA CYS A 212 -2.16 6.67 5.32
C CYS A 212 -2.73 5.26 5.26
N CYS A 213 -3.98 5.05 5.68
CA CYS A 213 -4.66 3.75 5.60
C CYS A 213 -4.89 3.32 4.16
N ALA A 214 -5.33 4.22 3.27
CA ALA A 214 -5.55 3.90 1.86
C ALA A 214 -4.25 3.49 1.17
N LEU A 215 -3.19 4.29 1.32
CA LEU A 215 -1.88 3.98 0.74
C LEU A 215 -1.29 2.68 1.32
N ALA A 216 -1.42 2.45 2.62
CA ALA A 216 -0.98 1.21 3.25
C ALA A 216 -1.78 -0.02 2.75
N ALA A 217 -3.09 0.12 2.49
CA ALA A 217 -3.88 -0.95 1.92
C ALA A 217 -3.43 -1.28 0.50
N LEU A 218 -3.15 -0.27 -0.33
CA LEU A 218 -2.66 -0.44 -1.69
C LEU A 218 -1.25 -1.05 -1.74
N ASP A 219 -0.35 -0.61 -0.84
CA ASP A 219 0.97 -1.23 -0.72
C ASP A 219 0.89 -2.68 -0.24
N THR A 220 -0.03 -2.97 0.68
CA THR A 220 -0.29 -4.35 1.13
C THR A 220 -0.77 -5.23 -0.02
N ILE A 221 -1.72 -4.77 -0.83
CA ILE A 221 -2.22 -5.49 -2.01
C ILE A 221 -1.06 -5.77 -2.98
N ARG A 222 -0.27 -4.74 -3.31
CA ARG A 222 0.91 -4.87 -4.18
C ARG A 222 1.86 -5.94 -3.67
N ARG A 223 2.23 -5.87 -2.38
CA ARG A 223 3.17 -6.83 -1.76
C ARG A 223 2.63 -8.25 -1.76
N ILE A 224 1.34 -8.43 -1.47
CA ILE A 224 0.71 -9.76 -1.51
C ILE A 224 0.82 -10.36 -2.91
N LEU A 225 0.51 -9.58 -3.96
CA LEU A 225 0.58 -10.03 -5.35
C LEU A 225 2.01 -10.31 -5.82
N GLN A 226 2.98 -9.58 -5.31
CA GLN A 226 4.40 -9.79 -5.60
C GLN A 226 5.05 -10.89 -4.74
N GLY A 227 4.32 -11.46 -3.78
CA GLY A 227 4.87 -12.44 -2.83
C GLY A 227 5.91 -11.84 -1.87
N ALA A 228 5.85 -10.52 -1.66
CA ALA A 228 6.75 -9.76 -0.81
C ALA A 228 6.29 -9.72 0.67
N ASP A 229 7.22 -9.41 1.57
CA ASP A 229 6.90 -9.28 3.00
C ASP A 229 6.00 -8.07 3.27
N THR A 230 4.93 -8.26 4.05
CA THR A 230 4.06 -7.18 4.51
C THR A 230 4.53 -6.67 5.87
N PRO A 231 4.91 -5.36 6.00
CA PRO A 231 5.47 -4.86 7.24
C PRO A 231 4.42 -4.69 8.34
N ALA A 232 4.82 -4.97 9.59
CA ALA A 232 4.13 -4.60 10.83
C ALA A 232 2.62 -4.91 10.88
N MET A 233 2.17 -6.02 10.30
CA MET A 233 0.76 -6.42 10.29
C MET A 233 0.49 -7.62 11.16
N ARG A 234 -0.71 -7.67 11.73
CA ARG A 234 -1.26 -8.91 12.25
C ARG A 234 -1.95 -9.65 11.11
N VAL A 235 -1.60 -10.90 10.91
CA VAL A 235 -2.23 -11.77 9.90
C VAL A 235 -3.13 -12.76 10.61
N PHE A 236 -4.39 -12.84 10.18
CA PHE A 236 -5.38 -13.78 10.70
C PHE A 236 -5.82 -14.73 9.59
N LYS A 237 -6.23 -15.94 9.96
CA LYS A 237 -6.91 -16.85 9.03
C LYS A 237 -8.37 -16.44 8.87
N ALA A 238 -8.85 -16.32 7.66
CA ALA A 238 -10.22 -15.97 7.32
C ALA A 238 -11.11 -17.21 7.20
N ASN A 239 -11.10 -18.11 8.19
CA ASN A 239 -12.02 -19.22 8.29
C ASN A 239 -13.27 -18.79 9.10
N SER A 240 -14.32 -19.61 9.09
CA SER A 240 -15.61 -19.35 9.77
C SER A 240 -15.46 -19.09 11.27
N ASP A 241 -14.38 -19.58 11.86
CA ASP A 241 -14.01 -19.38 13.25
C ASP A 241 -12.71 -18.61 13.26
N PHE A 242 -12.80 -17.27 13.17
CA PHE A 242 -11.62 -16.41 13.32
C PHE A 242 -10.92 -16.74 14.64
N ASP A 243 -9.83 -17.47 14.59
CA ASP A 243 -8.97 -17.68 15.76
C ASP A 243 -8.17 -16.38 15.97
N TRP A 244 -8.81 -15.46 16.69
CA TRP A 244 -8.27 -14.14 16.97
C TRP A 244 -7.15 -14.17 18.01
N ASP A 245 -6.98 -15.29 18.72
CA ASP A 245 -6.02 -15.44 19.80
C ASP A 245 -4.64 -15.91 19.30
N ALA A 246 -4.57 -16.40 18.07
CA ALA A 246 -3.31 -16.81 17.43
C ALA A 246 -2.97 -15.96 16.22
N PRO A 247 -2.39 -14.74 16.37
CA PRO A 247 -1.90 -13.99 15.24
C PRO A 247 -0.73 -14.76 14.58
N GLU A 248 -0.89 -15.18 13.34
CA GLU A 248 0.27 -15.53 12.52
C GLU A 248 1.14 -14.26 12.40
N THR A 249 2.31 -14.29 13.04
CA THR A 249 3.30 -13.25 12.78
C THR A 249 3.68 -13.32 11.31
N ALA A 250 3.73 -12.18 10.62
CA ALA A 250 4.00 -12.02 9.19
C ALA A 250 5.37 -12.57 8.71
N ARG A 251 6.03 -13.42 9.50
CA ARG A 251 7.33 -14.01 9.27
C ARG A 251 7.28 -15.51 8.98
N GLN A 252 6.31 -16.01 8.25
CA GLN A 252 6.49 -17.30 7.64
C GLN A 252 6.78 -17.11 6.15
N LYS A 253 8.09 -17.09 5.86
CA LYS A 253 8.63 -17.35 4.53
C LYS A 253 8.05 -18.66 4.00
N GLY A 254 7.00 -18.59 3.21
CA GLY A 254 6.54 -19.67 2.36
C GLY A 254 7.01 -19.39 0.95
N ARG A 255 8.27 -19.71 0.61
CA ARG A 255 8.58 -20.05 -0.78
C ARG A 255 7.82 -21.34 -1.06
N PRO A 256 6.99 -21.42 -2.11
CA PRO A 256 6.58 -22.72 -2.62
C PRO A 256 7.82 -23.44 -3.14
N ALA A 257 7.92 -24.72 -2.80
CA ALA A 257 8.89 -25.65 -3.37
C ALA A 257 8.58 -25.87 -4.85
#